data_1d5a37862236ed74f8a8890db8eb5dc6
#
_entry.id   1d5a37862236ed74f8a8890db8eb5dc6
#
_cell.length_a   1.000
_cell.length_b   1.000
_cell.length_c   1.000
_cell.angle_alpha   90.00
_cell.angle_beta   90.00
_cell.angle_gamma   90.00
#
_symmetry.space_group_name_H-M   'P 1'
#
loop_
_entity.id
_entity.type
_entity.pdbx_description
1 polymer ?
#
loop_
_entity_poly.entity_id
_entity_poly.type
_entity_poly.pdbx_seq_one_letter_code
_entity_poly.pdbx_strand_id
1 'polypeptide(L)'
;MARDALVPKNRILIEVPSNPENVGVVRVAVAAFAAQLDFAIDEIDDIKVAVSEAVSNAVIHGYAEHPGMVSVEARAYADRLEIVVEDRGRGIEDVEKALQPAFTTDPGRMGLGLTFMDSFMDELSVRSTPGKGTTVLMVKRPSLAAKSTA
;
A
#
# COMPACT_ATOMS: atom_id res chain seq x y z
N MET A 1 -17.58 -13.67 15.17
CA MET A 1 -18.13 -13.64 13.82
C MET A 1 -18.00 -12.24 13.24
N ALA A 2 -19.07 -11.47 13.07
CA ALA A 2 -18.95 -10.12 12.49
C ALA A 2 -18.06 -9.17 13.30
N ARG A 3 -17.97 -9.34 14.63
CA ARG A 3 -17.10 -8.51 15.48
C ARG A 3 -15.62 -8.83 15.28
N ASP A 4 -15.27 -10.08 15.03
CA ASP A 4 -13.87 -10.49 14.83
C ASP A 4 -13.32 -9.93 13.51
N ALA A 5 -14.18 -9.69 12.52
CA ALA A 5 -13.78 -9.10 11.24
C ALA A 5 -13.54 -7.58 11.34
N LEU A 6 -13.98 -6.93 12.43
CA LEU A 6 -13.83 -5.49 12.63
C LEU A 6 -12.66 -5.11 13.53
N VAL A 7 -12.10 -6.07 14.25
CA VAL A 7 -10.99 -5.84 15.18
C VAL A 7 -9.75 -6.55 14.67
N PRO A 8 -8.66 -5.83 14.43
CA PRO A 8 -7.43 -6.50 13.98
C PRO A 8 -6.86 -7.38 15.08
N LYS A 9 -6.38 -8.55 14.70
CA LYS A 9 -5.69 -9.48 15.61
C LYS A 9 -4.29 -8.99 15.93
N ASN A 10 -3.69 -8.25 15.03
CA ASN A 10 -2.37 -7.67 15.19
C ASN A 10 -2.25 -6.42 14.31
N ARG A 11 -1.34 -5.55 14.70
CA ARG A 11 -1.13 -4.28 14.02
C ARG A 11 0.32 -3.84 14.20
N ILE A 12 0.92 -3.31 13.15
CA ILE A 12 2.22 -2.62 13.23
C ILE A 12 2.10 -1.23 12.61
N LEU A 13 2.90 -0.32 13.14
CA LEU A 13 3.05 1.03 12.58
C LEU A 13 4.55 1.26 12.34
N ILE A 14 4.89 1.63 11.12
CA ILE A 14 6.26 1.91 10.71
C ILE A 14 6.31 3.35 10.21
N GLU A 15 7.22 4.13 10.75
CA GLU A 15 7.45 5.49 10.26
C GLU A 15 8.90 5.60 9.83
N VAL A 16 9.13 6.07 8.60
CA VAL A 16 10.47 6.19 8.02
C VAL A 16 10.61 7.53 7.32
N PRO A 17 11.83 8.11 7.33
CA PRO A 17 12.11 9.27 6.48
C PRO A 17 11.90 8.92 5.00
N SER A 18 11.62 9.93 4.19
CA SER A 18 11.38 9.79 2.75
C SER A 18 12.68 9.51 1.97
N ASN A 19 13.43 8.55 2.44
CA ASN A 19 14.68 8.11 1.83
C ASN A 19 14.39 6.89 0.95
N PRO A 20 14.82 6.89 -0.35
CA PRO A 20 14.56 5.75 -1.23
C PRO A 20 15.05 4.41 -0.68
N GLU A 21 16.09 4.40 0.12
CA GLU A 21 16.62 3.17 0.73
C GLU A 21 15.62 2.51 1.69
N ASN A 22 14.67 3.29 2.22
CA ASN A 22 13.67 2.78 3.17
C ASN A 22 12.53 2.01 2.50
N VAL A 23 12.37 2.13 1.19
CA VAL A 23 11.34 1.38 0.45
C VAL A 23 11.51 -0.12 0.66
N GLY A 24 12.76 -0.61 0.51
CA GLY A 24 13.06 -2.03 0.71
C GLY A 24 12.87 -2.49 2.15
N VAL A 25 13.20 -1.65 3.12
CA VAL A 25 13.00 -1.97 4.54
C VAL A 25 11.52 -2.15 4.87
N VAL A 26 10.69 -1.22 4.42
CA VAL A 26 9.23 -1.29 4.64
C VAL A 26 8.63 -2.51 3.94
N ARG A 27 9.04 -2.76 2.70
CA ARG A 27 8.60 -3.93 1.94
C ARG A 27 8.83 -5.22 2.70
N VAL A 28 10.03 -5.42 3.21
CA VAL A 28 10.39 -6.63 3.95
C VAL A 28 9.60 -6.73 5.26
N ALA A 29 9.48 -5.63 5.98
CA ALA A 29 8.75 -5.60 7.24
C ALA A 29 7.25 -5.94 7.05
N VAL A 30 6.62 -5.37 6.04
CA VAL A 30 5.19 -5.65 5.76
C VAL A 30 5.02 -7.09 5.27
N ALA A 31 5.93 -7.60 4.44
CA ALA A 31 5.88 -9.00 4.00
C ALA A 31 6.00 -9.96 5.19
N ALA A 32 6.90 -9.69 6.11
CA ALA A 32 7.05 -10.50 7.33
C ALA A 32 5.78 -10.46 8.18
N PHE A 33 5.17 -9.29 8.29
CA PHE A 33 3.90 -9.13 9.01
C PHE A 33 2.77 -9.90 8.32
N ALA A 34 2.70 -9.81 6.99
CA ALA A 34 1.68 -10.49 6.20
C ALA A 34 1.75 -12.02 6.32
N ALA A 35 2.93 -12.55 6.63
CA ALA A 35 3.13 -13.99 6.80
C ALA A 35 2.34 -14.58 7.98
N GLN A 36 1.77 -13.75 8.86
CA GLN A 36 0.87 -14.22 9.91
C GLN A 36 -0.46 -14.74 9.35
N LEU A 37 -0.83 -14.32 8.13
CA LEU A 37 -2.04 -14.80 7.47
C LEU A 37 -1.67 -15.93 6.51
N ASP A 38 -2.68 -16.68 6.05
CA ASP A 38 -2.46 -17.85 5.19
C ASP A 38 -2.31 -17.47 3.71
N PHE A 39 -1.45 -16.49 3.44
CA PHE A 39 -1.14 -16.11 2.07
C PHE A 39 -0.22 -17.13 1.41
N ALA A 40 -0.45 -17.38 0.13
CA ALA A 40 0.50 -18.10 -0.70
C ALA A 40 1.72 -17.21 -0.98
N ILE A 41 2.83 -17.82 -1.40
CA ILE A 41 4.08 -17.09 -1.66
C ILE A 41 3.88 -16.02 -2.74
N ASP A 42 3.16 -16.33 -3.80
CA ASP A 42 2.86 -15.36 -4.86
C ASP A 42 2.00 -14.20 -4.38
N GLU A 43 1.10 -14.45 -3.43
CA GLU A 43 0.31 -13.39 -2.80
C GLU A 43 1.17 -12.46 -1.94
N ILE A 44 2.13 -13.02 -1.21
CA ILE A 44 3.12 -12.22 -0.46
C ILE A 44 3.96 -11.36 -1.43
N ASP A 45 4.34 -11.92 -2.57
CA ASP A 45 5.09 -11.17 -3.59
C ASP A 45 4.26 -10.02 -4.15
N ASP A 46 2.97 -10.23 -4.38
CA ASP A 46 2.04 -9.19 -4.83
C ASP A 46 1.96 -8.05 -3.79
N ILE A 47 1.86 -8.41 -2.52
CA ILE A 47 1.85 -7.45 -1.42
C ILE A 47 3.14 -6.63 -1.40
N LYS A 48 4.29 -7.28 -1.59
CA LYS A 48 5.59 -6.61 -1.64
C LYS A 48 5.66 -5.59 -2.76
N VAL A 49 5.16 -5.92 -3.95
CA VAL A 49 5.13 -5.00 -5.08
C VAL A 49 4.22 -3.81 -4.78
N ALA A 50 3.01 -4.08 -4.30
CA ALA A 50 2.05 -3.02 -4.01
C ALA A 50 2.57 -2.04 -2.94
N VAL A 51 3.14 -2.56 -1.86
CA VAL A 51 3.72 -1.73 -0.79
C VAL A 51 4.90 -0.91 -1.33
N SER A 52 5.77 -1.54 -2.12
CA SER A 52 6.92 -0.84 -2.70
C SER A 52 6.48 0.33 -3.57
N GLU A 53 5.44 0.14 -4.39
CA GLU A 53 4.90 1.19 -5.23
C GLU A 53 4.30 2.33 -4.39
N ALA A 54 3.52 2.00 -3.37
CA ALA A 54 2.90 3.01 -2.51
C ALA A 54 3.95 3.83 -1.75
N VAL A 55 4.96 3.19 -1.19
CA VAL A 55 6.03 3.87 -0.45
C VAL A 55 6.91 4.68 -1.40
N SER A 56 7.23 4.13 -2.58
CA SER A 56 7.99 4.87 -3.60
C SER A 56 7.26 6.13 -4.03
N ASN A 57 5.95 6.06 -4.19
CA ASN A 57 5.15 7.24 -4.55
C ASN A 57 5.25 8.33 -3.48
N ALA A 58 5.19 7.96 -2.21
CA ALA A 58 5.36 8.90 -1.12
C ALA A 58 6.74 9.56 -1.16
N VAL A 59 7.78 8.76 -1.36
CA VAL A 59 9.18 9.22 -1.38
C VAL A 59 9.46 10.11 -2.59
N ILE A 60 9.09 9.64 -3.78
CA ILE A 60 9.49 10.28 -5.04
C ILE A 60 8.54 11.44 -5.41
N HIS A 61 7.24 11.20 -5.29
CA HIS A 61 6.22 12.16 -5.72
C HIS A 61 5.67 13.00 -4.58
N GLY A 62 5.37 12.38 -3.43
CA GLY A 62 4.86 13.09 -2.27
C GLY A 62 5.87 14.10 -1.75
N TYR A 63 7.09 13.67 -1.54
CA TYR A 63 8.18 14.49 -1.00
C TYR A 63 9.20 14.86 -2.06
N ALA A 64 8.73 15.23 -3.25
CA ALA A 64 9.60 15.60 -4.36
C ALA A 64 10.41 16.88 -4.08
N GLU A 65 9.87 17.81 -3.31
CA GLU A 65 10.47 19.12 -3.09
C GLU A 65 11.25 19.22 -1.76
N HIS A 66 10.83 18.48 -0.75
CA HIS A 66 11.47 18.46 0.56
C HIS A 66 11.23 17.11 1.25
N PRO A 67 12.14 16.68 2.12
CA PRO A 67 11.97 15.42 2.82
C PRO A 67 10.85 15.48 3.86
N GLY A 68 10.31 14.31 4.19
CA GLY A 68 9.29 14.16 5.21
C GLY A 68 9.25 12.73 5.72
N MET A 69 8.22 12.40 6.47
CA MET A 69 8.03 11.06 7.03
C MET A 69 6.93 10.31 6.28
N VAL A 70 7.18 9.04 6.01
CA VAL A 70 6.20 8.13 5.44
C VAL A 70 5.73 7.20 6.56
N SER A 71 4.41 7.13 6.75
CA SER A 71 3.78 6.28 7.75
C SER A 71 3.15 5.08 7.07
N VAL A 72 3.43 3.88 7.55
CA VAL A 72 2.87 2.63 7.02
C VAL A 72 2.28 1.85 8.18
N GLU A 73 0.98 1.64 8.15
CA GLU A 73 0.28 0.81 9.11
C GLU A 73 -0.18 -0.47 8.44
N ALA A 74 0.08 -1.61 9.05
CA ALA A 74 -0.46 -2.88 8.59
C ALA A 74 -1.31 -3.50 9.70
N ARG A 75 -2.50 -3.94 9.35
CA ARG A 75 -3.47 -4.56 10.26
C ARG A 75 -3.86 -5.93 9.76
N ALA A 76 -3.66 -6.94 10.61
CA ALA A 76 -4.04 -8.32 10.30
C ALA A 76 -5.40 -8.62 10.95
N TYR A 77 -6.40 -8.86 10.12
CA TYR A 77 -7.72 -9.32 10.55
C TYR A 77 -7.84 -10.82 10.33
N ALA A 78 -8.93 -11.40 10.80
CA ALA A 78 -9.18 -12.82 10.63
C ALA A 78 -9.21 -13.24 9.15
N ASP A 79 -9.72 -12.36 8.29
CA ASP A 79 -10.01 -12.64 6.88
C ASP A 79 -9.19 -11.82 5.88
N ARG A 80 -8.39 -10.88 6.34
CA ARG A 80 -7.69 -9.98 5.42
C ARG A 80 -6.54 -9.24 6.07
N LEU A 81 -5.70 -8.68 5.21
CA LEU A 81 -4.65 -7.72 5.57
C LEU A 81 -5.06 -6.35 5.02
N GLU A 82 -4.96 -5.33 5.85
CA GLU A 82 -5.13 -3.94 5.43
C GLU A 82 -3.81 -3.20 5.62
N ILE A 83 -3.42 -2.41 4.62
CA ILE A 83 -2.19 -1.62 4.65
C ILE A 83 -2.54 -0.18 4.31
N VAL A 84 -2.12 0.74 5.16
CA VAL A 84 -2.32 2.18 4.96
C VAL A 84 -0.96 2.84 4.82
N VAL A 85 -0.73 3.49 3.69
CA VAL A 85 0.49 4.27 3.44
C VAL A 85 0.11 5.74 3.37
N GLU A 86 0.69 6.54 4.25
CA GLU A 86 0.37 7.97 4.36
C GLU A 86 1.61 8.82 4.23
N ASP A 87 1.51 9.87 3.43
CA ASP A 87 2.49 10.94 3.38
C ASP A 87 1.80 12.30 3.55
N ARG A 88 2.57 13.30 3.95
CA ARG A 88 2.13 14.69 4.07
C ARG A 88 2.86 15.55 3.05
N GLY A 89 3.00 15.02 1.84
CA GLY A 89 3.68 15.69 0.75
C GLY A 89 2.73 16.58 -0.05
N ARG A 90 3.06 16.73 -1.33
CA ARG A 90 2.33 17.67 -2.20
C ARG A 90 0.93 17.22 -2.62
N GLY A 91 0.61 15.94 -2.42
CA GLY A 91 -0.66 15.37 -2.85
C GLY A 91 -0.73 15.12 -4.35
N ILE A 92 -1.88 14.60 -4.78
CA ILE A 92 -2.20 14.31 -6.18
C ILE A 92 -3.36 15.22 -6.57
N GLU A 93 -3.22 15.96 -7.67
CA GLU A 93 -4.27 16.90 -8.10
C GLU A 93 -5.52 16.18 -8.60
N ASP A 94 -5.33 15.10 -9.36
CA ASP A 94 -6.44 14.35 -9.95
C ASP A 94 -6.23 12.86 -9.71
N VAL A 95 -6.85 12.35 -8.63
CA VAL A 95 -6.72 10.95 -8.24
C VAL A 95 -7.38 10.02 -9.27
N GLU A 96 -8.54 10.40 -9.81
CA GLU A 96 -9.23 9.59 -10.81
C GLU A 96 -8.37 9.38 -12.05
N LYS A 97 -7.72 10.44 -12.50
CA LYS A 97 -6.81 10.37 -13.65
C LYS A 97 -5.58 9.53 -13.33
N ALA A 98 -5.04 9.64 -12.11
CA ALA A 98 -3.90 8.85 -11.68
C ALA A 98 -4.20 7.35 -11.62
N LEU A 99 -5.46 6.98 -11.33
CA LEU A 99 -5.90 5.59 -11.28
C LEU A 99 -6.16 4.97 -12.65
N GLN A 100 -6.29 5.78 -13.70
CA GLN A 100 -6.52 5.27 -15.05
C GLN A 100 -5.29 4.55 -15.59
N PRO A 101 -5.48 3.48 -16.39
CA PRO A 101 -4.37 2.83 -17.07
C PRO A 101 -3.59 3.85 -17.89
N ALA A 102 -2.27 3.81 -17.77
CA ALA A 102 -1.41 4.78 -18.43
C ALA A 102 -1.22 4.41 -19.90
N PHE A 103 -1.94 5.07 -20.79
CA PHE A 103 -1.69 5.05 -22.22
C PHE A 103 -0.73 6.16 -22.67
N THR A 104 -0.19 6.89 -21.71
CA THR A 104 0.67 8.03 -21.96
C THR A 104 2.12 7.63 -22.08
N THR A 105 2.83 8.29 -22.97
CA THR A 105 4.29 8.18 -23.07
C THR A 105 5.00 9.10 -22.07
N ASP A 106 4.26 9.81 -21.23
CA ASP A 106 4.81 10.70 -20.22
C ASP A 106 5.36 9.88 -19.02
N PRO A 107 6.69 9.81 -18.85
CA PRO A 107 7.29 9.02 -17.77
C PRO A 107 6.85 9.48 -16.37
N GLY A 108 6.54 10.77 -16.21
CA GLY A 108 6.11 11.30 -14.93
C GLY A 108 4.76 10.77 -14.47
N ARG A 109 3.86 10.46 -15.41
CA ARG A 109 2.55 9.90 -15.11
C ARG A 109 2.62 8.41 -14.86
N MET A 110 3.48 7.69 -15.57
CA MET A 110 3.66 6.26 -15.42
C MET A 110 4.31 5.89 -14.09
N GLY A 111 4.90 6.86 -13.40
CA GLY A 111 5.65 6.62 -12.17
C GLY A 111 4.80 6.38 -10.92
N LEU A 112 3.47 6.52 -10.96
CA LEU A 112 2.64 6.37 -9.76
C LEU A 112 2.33 4.92 -9.39
N GLY A 113 2.39 3.98 -10.34
CA GLY A 113 2.21 2.55 -10.05
C GLY A 113 0.84 2.17 -9.48
N LEU A 114 -0.16 3.05 -9.53
CA LEU A 114 -1.49 2.80 -8.97
C LEU A 114 -2.20 1.64 -9.64
N THR A 115 -2.00 1.46 -10.95
CA THR A 115 -2.54 0.32 -11.70
C THR A 115 -1.98 -1.00 -11.20
N PHE A 116 -0.69 -1.05 -10.85
CA PHE A 116 -0.08 -2.26 -10.29
C PHE A 116 -0.63 -2.56 -8.90
N MET A 117 -0.79 -1.53 -8.06
CA MET A 117 -1.40 -1.72 -6.75
C MET A 117 -2.81 -2.28 -6.88
N ASP A 118 -3.60 -1.73 -7.78
CA ASP A 118 -4.97 -2.19 -8.04
C ASP A 118 -4.99 -3.62 -8.56
N SER A 119 -4.06 -3.99 -9.43
CA SER A 119 -3.97 -5.34 -10.01
C SER A 119 -3.60 -6.40 -8.99
N PHE A 120 -2.73 -6.07 -8.03
CA PHE A 120 -2.19 -7.03 -7.07
C PHE A 120 -2.96 -7.11 -5.76
N MET A 121 -3.78 -6.11 -5.48
CA MET A 121 -4.57 -6.05 -4.26
C MET A 121 -6.05 -6.26 -4.56
N ASP A 122 -6.82 -6.70 -3.57
CA ASP A 122 -8.25 -6.92 -3.75
C ASP A 122 -9.03 -5.62 -3.73
N GLU A 123 -8.55 -4.63 -2.94
CA GLU A 123 -9.16 -3.31 -2.88
C GLU A 123 -8.06 -2.26 -2.80
N LEU A 124 -8.31 -1.14 -3.45
CA LEU A 124 -7.43 0.03 -3.43
C LEU A 124 -8.28 1.28 -3.27
N SER A 125 -7.92 2.11 -2.30
CA SER A 125 -8.54 3.42 -2.09
C SER A 125 -7.44 4.45 -1.94
N VAL A 126 -7.53 5.53 -2.71
CA VAL A 126 -6.55 6.63 -2.66
C VAL A 126 -7.28 7.91 -2.31
N ARG A 127 -6.83 8.55 -1.24
CA ARG A 127 -7.30 9.88 -0.84
C ARG A 127 -6.13 10.83 -0.92
N SER A 128 -6.33 11.95 -1.57
CA SER A 128 -5.28 12.94 -1.69
C SER A 128 -5.87 14.34 -1.73
N THR A 129 -5.16 15.25 -1.08
CA THR A 129 -5.50 16.67 -1.10
C THR A 129 -4.23 17.43 -1.50
N PRO A 130 -4.28 18.22 -2.59
CA PRO A 130 -3.13 19.01 -3.00
C PRO A 130 -2.59 19.86 -1.85
N GLY A 131 -1.29 19.80 -1.63
CA GLY A 131 -0.62 20.54 -0.56
C GLY A 131 -0.70 19.90 0.81
N LYS A 132 -1.47 18.82 0.99
CA LYS A 132 -1.64 18.17 2.30
C LYS A 132 -1.13 16.74 2.37
N GLY A 133 -1.09 16.04 1.23
CA GLY A 133 -0.56 14.69 1.17
C GLY A 133 -1.51 13.66 0.61
N THR A 134 -1.11 12.40 0.72
CA THR A 134 -1.82 11.25 0.14
C THR A 134 -1.92 10.12 1.15
N THR A 135 -3.07 9.46 1.18
CA THR A 135 -3.31 8.25 1.96
C THR A 135 -3.77 7.15 1.01
N VAL A 136 -3.05 6.03 1.01
CA VAL A 136 -3.38 4.86 0.19
C VAL A 136 -3.79 3.73 1.12
N LEU A 137 -4.99 3.20 0.93
CA LEU A 137 -5.47 2.01 1.64
C LEU A 137 -5.50 0.85 0.66
N MET A 138 -4.87 -0.25 1.04
CA MET A 138 -4.83 -1.48 0.25
C MET A 138 -5.35 -2.64 1.10
N VAL A 139 -6.14 -3.51 0.49
CA VAL A 139 -6.69 -4.69 1.16
C VAL A 139 -6.35 -5.93 0.35
N LYS A 140 -5.88 -6.98 1.03
CA LYS A 140 -5.59 -8.28 0.43
C LYS A 140 -6.19 -9.39 1.28
N ARG A 141 -6.90 -10.33 0.63
CA ARG A 141 -7.51 -11.49 1.28
C ARG A 141 -6.78 -12.74 0.86
N PRO A 142 -6.40 -13.63 1.81
CA PRO A 142 -5.76 -14.89 1.45
C PRO A 142 -6.73 -15.78 0.68
N SER A 143 -6.36 -16.19 -0.50
CA SER A 143 -7.17 -17.11 -1.32
C SER A 143 -7.15 -18.54 -0.74
N LEU A 144 -6.04 -18.93 -0.09
CA LEU A 144 -5.90 -20.25 0.52
C LEU A 144 -6.83 -20.44 1.73
N ALA A 145 -7.10 -19.37 2.50
CA ALA A 145 -8.01 -19.44 3.63
C ALA A 145 -9.41 -19.88 3.22
N ALA A 146 -9.87 -19.45 2.03
CA ALA A 146 -11.16 -19.86 1.49
C ALA A 146 -11.19 -21.34 1.09
N LYS A 147 -10.05 -21.92 0.73
CA LYS A 147 -9.95 -23.32 0.34
C LYS A 147 -9.82 -24.26 1.53
N SER A 148 -9.22 -23.79 2.63
CA SER A 148 -9.04 -24.62 3.83
C SER A 148 -10.32 -24.84 4.62
N THR A 149 -11.38 -24.10 4.34
CA THR A 149 -12.68 -24.24 4.98
C THR A 149 -13.64 -25.15 4.21
N ALA A 150 -13.21 -25.66 3.08
CA ALA A 150 -14.06 -26.50 2.25
C ALA A 150 -14.05 -27.98 2.67
#